data_ef85d8b9f70d973b4a96e6bd12cc145d
#
_entry.id   ef85d8b9f70d973b4a96e6bd12cc145d
#
_cell.length_a   1.000
_cell.length_b   1.000
_cell.length_c   1.000
_cell.angle_alpha   90.00
_cell.angle_beta   90.00
_cell.angle_gamma   90.00
#
_symmetry.space_group_name_H-M   'P 1'
#
loop_
_entity.id
_entity.type
_entity.pdbx_description
1 polymer ?
#
loop_
_entity_poly.entity_id
_entity_poly.type
_entity_poly.pdbx_seq_one_letter_code
_entity_poly.pdbx_strand_id
1 'polypeptide(L)'
;MAVKFYLSKKLDRNGEAPIQVTISLKGVRLQTSVSYSIPPSKWQPSTGRVRKGCTNAKGTSYSKINSDLAEIESSILKLENSDKEPTKELLKSTVNSALKRKKLIIEEGKPVNPYEVLDEFVEIEGTEKQWAVNTKRKWTTFKSHLQKFRKSFKLTDVDEAFLSAFVQYETYTLQMRDVSIQKDIKLFKWFLRWAQKKHYPVPDDFKDYLPKFKLIDKTVVFLTQDELKILYNYVIPEEGTEVELINIDGKKYKKKVTLTTCLDRTRDMFCFCAYTGLRYSDMAKLTYADIKDDQLCIHTQKTNDTLVIPLNAKAKAIIAKHEYAGYPGNLVFPVISNQKMNDYIKEIGELCGFNEPVKFTYFQSGSRVEEVHPKWEVLTTHAARRTFVCTALALGIPANVVMKITGHSDYSAMKPYIEIAEEEKKKAMLKFDEAFKM
;
A
#
# COMPACT_ATOMS: atom_id res chain seq x y z
N MET A 1 4.33 -37.80 25.85
CA MET A 1 3.41 -37.78 24.71
C MET A 1 3.56 -38.98 23.81
N ALA A 2 2.46 -39.56 23.26
CA ALA A 2 2.51 -40.55 22.20
C ALA A 2 1.42 -40.24 21.16
N VAL A 3 1.83 -40.07 19.90
CA VAL A 3 0.93 -39.95 18.75
C VAL A 3 1.22 -41.13 17.82
N LYS A 4 0.20 -41.94 17.53
CA LYS A 4 0.35 -43.13 16.67
C LYS A 4 -0.72 -43.10 15.58
N PHE A 5 -0.30 -43.24 14.34
CA PHE A 5 -1.19 -43.43 13.19
C PHE A 5 -1.25 -44.89 12.76
N TYR A 6 -2.43 -45.35 12.39
CA TYR A 6 -2.68 -46.70 11.90
C TYR A 6 -3.91 -46.76 11.01
N LEU A 7 -4.08 -47.84 10.29
CA LEU A 7 -5.26 -48.05 9.45
C LEU A 7 -6.41 -48.71 10.19
N SER A 8 -7.63 -48.29 9.92
CA SER A 8 -8.82 -48.99 10.32
C SER A 8 -8.87 -50.38 9.69
N LYS A 9 -9.44 -51.36 10.42
CA LYS A 9 -9.69 -52.71 9.84
C LYS A 9 -10.84 -52.73 8.82
N LYS A 10 -11.72 -51.71 8.82
CA LYS A 10 -12.85 -51.60 7.90
C LYS A 10 -12.40 -50.86 6.65
N LEU A 11 -12.71 -51.40 5.47
CA LEU A 11 -12.49 -50.77 4.18
C LEU A 11 -13.74 -49.95 3.78
N ASP A 12 -13.51 -48.89 3.05
CA ASP A 12 -14.58 -48.13 2.41
C ASP A 12 -15.00 -48.76 1.07
N ARG A 13 -15.96 -48.13 0.36
CA ARG A 13 -16.49 -48.62 -0.93
C ARG A 13 -15.44 -48.70 -2.04
N ASN A 14 -14.32 -48.01 -1.87
CA ASN A 14 -13.21 -47.99 -2.83
C ASN A 14 -12.08 -48.94 -2.47
N GLY A 15 -12.28 -49.81 -1.44
CA GLY A 15 -11.25 -50.73 -0.94
C GLY A 15 -10.12 -50.01 -0.15
N GLU A 16 -10.33 -48.80 0.28
CA GLU A 16 -9.38 -48.03 1.06
C GLU A 16 -9.70 -48.07 2.56
N ALA A 17 -8.68 -48.11 3.38
CA ALA A 17 -8.79 -48.10 4.86
C ALA A 17 -8.62 -46.68 5.41
N PRO A 18 -9.53 -46.18 6.26
CA PRO A 18 -9.38 -44.88 6.91
C PRO A 18 -8.15 -44.87 7.84
N ILE A 19 -7.38 -43.76 7.78
CA ILE A 19 -6.27 -43.51 8.69
C ILE A 19 -6.85 -43.03 10.05
N GLN A 20 -6.41 -43.69 11.14
CA GLN A 20 -6.78 -43.36 12.52
C GLN A 20 -5.56 -42.79 13.25
N VAL A 21 -5.80 -41.89 14.20
CA VAL A 21 -4.78 -41.39 15.12
C VAL A 21 -5.18 -41.70 16.56
N THR A 22 -4.23 -42.24 17.34
CA THR A 22 -4.34 -42.31 18.80
C THR A 22 -3.33 -41.36 19.43
N ILE A 23 -3.82 -40.50 20.28
CA ILE A 23 -3.04 -39.49 21.00
C ILE A 23 -3.14 -39.82 22.49
N SER A 24 -2.00 -39.88 23.18
CA SER A 24 -1.93 -40.00 24.62
C SER A 24 -1.05 -38.86 25.17
N LEU A 25 -1.67 -37.96 25.97
CA LEU A 25 -1.02 -36.78 26.52
C LEU A 25 -1.45 -36.53 27.95
N LYS A 26 -0.50 -36.52 28.88
CA LYS A 26 -0.73 -36.30 30.34
C LYS A 26 -1.93 -37.09 30.90
N GLY A 27 -2.03 -38.38 30.57
CA GLY A 27 -3.10 -39.27 31.06
C GLY A 27 -4.40 -39.25 30.24
N VAL A 28 -4.59 -38.27 29.34
CA VAL A 28 -5.76 -38.20 28.47
C VAL A 28 -5.48 -38.96 27.16
N ARG A 29 -6.41 -39.84 26.77
CA ARG A 29 -6.33 -40.60 25.53
C ARG A 29 -7.48 -40.27 24.59
N LEU A 30 -7.13 -39.95 23.34
CA LEU A 30 -8.08 -39.70 22.25
C LEU A 30 -7.78 -40.66 21.09
N GLN A 31 -8.83 -41.25 20.50
CA GLN A 31 -8.76 -41.95 19.23
C GLN A 31 -9.75 -41.31 18.25
N THR A 32 -9.27 -40.93 17.06
CA THR A 32 -10.12 -40.27 16.06
C THR A 32 -9.61 -40.55 14.64
N SER A 33 -10.45 -40.34 13.63
CA SER A 33 -10.06 -40.42 12.21
C SER A 33 -9.42 -39.15 11.72
N VAL A 34 -8.44 -39.25 10.81
CA VAL A 34 -7.76 -38.12 10.14
C VAL A 34 -8.35 -37.80 8.77
N SER A 35 -9.55 -38.25 8.47
CA SER A 35 -10.29 -37.95 7.22
C SER A 35 -9.63 -38.38 5.91
N TYR A 36 -8.57 -39.19 5.97
CA TYR A 36 -7.92 -39.80 4.82
C TYR A 36 -8.13 -41.32 4.83
N SER A 37 -8.40 -41.90 3.64
CA SER A 37 -8.39 -43.33 3.40
C SER A 37 -7.33 -43.65 2.35
N ILE A 38 -6.68 -44.79 2.47
CA ILE A 38 -5.67 -45.28 1.50
C ILE A 38 -5.76 -46.78 1.32
N PRO A 39 -5.29 -47.35 0.18
CA PRO A 39 -5.16 -48.79 0.04
C PRO A 39 -4.21 -49.38 1.11
N PRO A 40 -4.58 -50.48 1.81
CA PRO A 40 -3.74 -51.04 2.90
C PRO A 40 -2.32 -51.40 2.46
N SER A 41 -2.14 -51.81 1.22
CA SER A 41 -0.83 -52.15 0.61
C SER A 41 0.11 -50.95 0.53
N LYS A 42 -0.42 -49.75 0.56
CA LYS A 42 0.34 -48.47 0.49
C LYS A 42 0.63 -47.84 1.87
N TRP A 43 0.24 -48.53 2.93
CA TRP A 43 0.58 -48.10 4.28
C TRP A 43 1.88 -48.73 4.80
N GLN A 44 2.66 -47.95 5.53
CA GLN A 44 3.87 -48.45 6.19
C GLN A 44 3.66 -48.42 7.72
N PRO A 45 3.33 -49.57 8.34
CA PRO A 45 2.96 -49.65 9.76
C PRO A 45 4.09 -49.22 10.70
N SER A 46 5.35 -49.49 10.33
CA SER A 46 6.53 -49.16 11.15
C SER A 46 6.73 -47.65 11.34
N THR A 47 6.38 -46.86 10.34
CA THR A 47 6.54 -45.39 10.38
C THR A 47 5.22 -44.65 10.59
N GLY A 48 4.07 -45.34 10.43
CA GLY A 48 2.76 -44.70 10.46
C GLY A 48 2.55 -43.69 9.31
N ARG A 49 3.06 -44.03 8.12
CA ARG A 49 3.04 -43.15 6.94
C ARG A 49 2.61 -43.88 5.68
N VAL A 50 2.19 -43.07 4.70
CA VAL A 50 1.83 -43.53 3.34
C VAL A 50 3.10 -43.70 2.50
N ARG A 51 3.21 -44.82 1.78
CA ARG A 51 4.35 -45.11 0.90
C ARG A 51 4.41 -44.12 -0.28
N LYS A 52 5.62 -43.85 -0.76
CA LYS A 52 5.89 -43.00 -1.93
C LYS A 52 5.13 -43.51 -3.17
N GLY A 53 4.63 -42.54 -3.95
CA GLY A 53 3.91 -42.84 -5.21
C GLY A 53 2.44 -43.24 -5.06
N CYS A 54 1.87 -43.17 -3.82
CA CYS A 54 0.45 -43.42 -3.61
C CYS A 54 -0.38 -42.16 -3.83
N THR A 55 -1.51 -42.32 -4.52
CA THR A 55 -2.61 -41.33 -4.56
C THR A 55 -3.86 -42.08 -4.14
N ASN A 56 -4.67 -41.52 -3.26
CA ASN A 56 -5.91 -42.14 -2.80
C ASN A 56 -7.03 -41.96 -3.82
N ALA A 57 -8.16 -42.63 -3.63
CA ALA A 57 -9.33 -42.58 -4.52
C ALA A 57 -9.88 -41.14 -4.71
N LYS A 58 -9.60 -40.24 -3.77
CA LYS A 58 -9.97 -38.80 -3.84
C LYS A 58 -8.91 -37.90 -4.51
N GLY A 59 -7.88 -38.51 -5.14
CA GLY A 59 -6.82 -37.74 -5.83
C GLY A 59 -5.77 -37.11 -4.91
N THR A 60 -5.74 -37.45 -3.60
CA THR A 60 -4.77 -36.87 -2.66
C THR A 60 -3.46 -37.65 -2.68
N SER A 61 -2.34 -36.97 -2.96
CA SER A 61 -1.02 -37.56 -3.03
C SER A 61 -0.46 -37.96 -1.64
N TYR A 62 0.42 -38.97 -1.63
CA TYR A 62 1.10 -39.45 -0.41
C TYR A 62 1.88 -38.32 0.31
N SER A 63 2.50 -37.42 -0.42
CA SER A 63 3.27 -36.32 0.14
C SER A 63 2.38 -35.36 0.95
N LYS A 64 1.19 -35.08 0.43
CA LYS A 64 0.20 -34.26 1.14
C LYS A 64 -0.32 -34.92 2.37
N ILE A 65 -0.72 -36.21 2.28
CA ILE A 65 -1.21 -36.98 3.42
C ILE A 65 -0.14 -37.01 4.53
N ASN A 66 1.09 -37.37 4.18
CA ASN A 66 2.19 -37.43 5.16
C ASN A 66 2.53 -36.05 5.77
N SER A 67 2.45 -34.97 5.00
CA SER A 67 2.61 -33.61 5.50
C SER A 67 1.53 -33.26 6.54
N ASP A 68 0.28 -33.68 6.31
CA ASP A 68 -0.83 -33.40 7.23
C ASP A 68 -0.74 -34.24 8.52
N LEU A 69 -0.24 -35.49 8.41
CA LEU A 69 0.06 -36.31 9.59
C LEU A 69 1.18 -35.70 10.43
N ALA A 70 2.23 -35.17 9.82
CA ALA A 70 3.31 -34.46 10.52
C ALA A 70 2.84 -33.17 11.20
N GLU A 71 1.91 -32.43 10.57
CA GLU A 71 1.34 -31.23 11.17
C GLU A 71 0.49 -31.55 12.42
N ILE A 72 -0.25 -32.68 12.40
CA ILE A 72 -0.95 -33.15 13.60
C ILE A 72 0.05 -33.41 14.72
N GLU A 73 1.15 -34.12 14.45
CA GLU A 73 2.19 -34.41 15.47
C GLU A 73 2.78 -33.11 16.04
N SER A 74 3.15 -32.17 15.18
CA SER A 74 3.69 -30.85 15.57
C SER A 74 2.70 -30.05 16.40
N SER A 75 1.41 -30.07 16.06
CA SER A 75 0.37 -29.35 16.80
C SER A 75 0.12 -29.93 18.20
N ILE A 76 0.18 -31.24 18.32
CA ILE A 76 0.05 -31.91 19.63
C ILE A 76 1.31 -31.68 20.48
N LEU A 77 2.50 -31.65 19.88
CA LEU A 77 3.74 -31.32 20.59
C LEU A 77 3.72 -29.88 21.12
N LYS A 78 3.20 -28.93 20.36
CA LYS A 78 3.00 -27.55 20.81
C LYS A 78 2.02 -27.47 21.98
N LEU A 79 0.98 -28.32 21.98
CA LEU A 79 0.02 -28.38 23.06
C LEU A 79 0.66 -28.97 24.32
N GLU A 80 1.54 -30.00 24.22
CA GLU A 80 2.28 -30.57 25.34
C GLU A 80 3.14 -29.53 26.05
N ASN A 81 3.76 -28.62 25.28
CA ASN A 81 4.63 -27.55 25.77
C ASN A 81 3.85 -26.29 26.22
N SER A 82 2.52 -26.34 26.18
CA SER A 82 1.67 -25.24 26.67
C SER A 82 1.17 -25.51 28.10
N ASP A 83 0.82 -24.44 28.83
CA ASP A 83 0.27 -24.51 30.21
C ASP A 83 -1.19 -25.01 30.26
N LYS A 84 -1.76 -25.39 29.09
CA LYS A 84 -3.15 -25.85 29.02
C LYS A 84 -3.26 -27.32 29.46
N GLU A 85 -4.19 -27.60 30.34
CA GLU A 85 -4.52 -28.99 30.68
C GLU A 85 -5.20 -29.71 29.51
N PRO A 86 -4.74 -30.86 29.07
CA PRO A 86 -5.32 -31.60 27.96
C PRO A 86 -6.69 -32.16 28.34
N THR A 87 -7.69 -31.90 27.54
CA THR A 87 -8.99 -32.56 27.54
C THR A 87 -9.22 -33.29 26.22
N LYS A 88 -10.14 -34.26 26.19
CA LYS A 88 -10.50 -34.96 24.94
C LYS A 88 -11.00 -33.97 23.86
N GLU A 89 -11.78 -32.99 24.26
CA GLU A 89 -12.31 -31.92 23.40
C GLU A 89 -11.17 -31.07 22.84
N LEU A 90 -10.19 -30.68 23.68
CA LEU A 90 -9.05 -29.90 23.27
C LEU A 90 -8.15 -30.69 22.31
N LEU A 91 -7.86 -31.96 22.58
CA LEU A 91 -7.12 -32.82 21.68
C LEU A 91 -7.84 -32.99 20.34
N LYS A 92 -9.17 -33.21 20.33
CA LYS A 92 -9.98 -33.34 19.13
C LYS A 92 -10.02 -32.04 18.33
N SER A 93 -10.16 -30.89 19.00
CA SER A 93 -10.13 -29.57 18.35
C SER A 93 -8.74 -29.26 17.78
N THR A 94 -7.65 -29.65 18.43
CA THR A 94 -6.27 -29.50 17.95
C THR A 94 -6.03 -30.33 16.70
N VAL A 95 -6.46 -31.61 16.66
CA VAL A 95 -6.38 -32.45 15.45
C VAL A 95 -7.20 -31.83 14.33
N ASN A 96 -8.43 -31.40 14.61
CA ASN A 96 -9.28 -30.77 13.62
C ASN A 96 -8.68 -29.44 13.12
N SER A 97 -8.05 -28.67 13.99
CA SER A 97 -7.39 -27.41 13.61
C SER A 97 -6.14 -27.64 12.77
N ALA A 98 -5.33 -28.67 13.10
CA ALA A 98 -4.19 -29.07 12.30
C ALA A 98 -4.63 -29.52 10.89
N LEU A 99 -5.74 -30.25 10.80
CA LEU A 99 -6.36 -30.64 9.52
C LEU A 99 -7.13 -29.47 8.89
N LYS A 100 -7.76 -28.58 9.67
CA LYS A 100 -8.53 -27.40 9.22
C LYS A 100 -7.64 -26.23 8.78
N ARG A 101 -6.38 -26.12 9.19
CA ARG A 101 -5.45 -25.20 8.53
C ARG A 101 -5.31 -25.48 7.02
N LYS A 102 -5.80 -26.62 6.56
CA LYS A 102 -6.03 -26.94 5.14
C LYS A 102 -7.49 -27.24 4.79
N LYS A 103 -8.40 -27.10 5.74
CA LYS A 103 -9.85 -27.20 5.59
C LYS A 103 -10.51 -25.89 6.08
N LEU A 104 -10.17 -24.77 5.46
CA LEU A 104 -11.18 -23.91 4.86
C LEU A 104 -11.70 -24.64 3.61
N ILE A 105 -11.94 -25.96 3.77
CA ILE A 105 -12.73 -26.73 2.83
C ILE A 105 -14.16 -26.42 3.22
N ILE A 106 -14.80 -25.59 2.45
CA ILE A 106 -16.12 -25.76 1.98
C ILE A 106 -16.67 -27.07 2.51
N GLU A 107 -17.38 -27.00 3.66
CA GLU A 107 -18.48 -27.92 3.88
C GLU A 107 -19.34 -27.76 2.62
N GLU A 108 -19.33 -28.76 1.74
CA GLU A 108 -20.20 -28.77 0.58
C GLU A 108 -21.60 -28.43 1.06
N GLY A 109 -22.06 -27.18 0.78
CA GLY A 109 -23.39 -26.71 1.16
C GLY A 109 -23.50 -25.38 1.87
N LYS A 110 -22.46 -24.83 2.54
CA LYS A 110 -22.56 -23.48 3.09
C LYS A 110 -21.98 -22.45 2.10
N PRO A 111 -22.76 -21.48 1.64
CA PRO A 111 -22.23 -20.41 0.80
C PRO A 111 -21.19 -19.62 1.60
N VAL A 112 -19.95 -19.64 1.14
CA VAL A 112 -18.85 -18.85 1.72
C VAL A 112 -19.10 -17.40 1.36
N ASN A 113 -19.23 -16.53 2.36
CA ASN A 113 -19.39 -15.11 2.13
C ASN A 113 -18.07 -14.51 1.58
N PRO A 114 -18.02 -14.02 0.33
CA PRO A 114 -16.80 -13.49 -0.27
C PRO A 114 -16.18 -12.34 0.51
N TYR A 115 -16.99 -11.58 1.26
CA TYR A 115 -16.52 -10.46 2.05
C TYR A 115 -15.81 -10.89 3.33
N GLU A 116 -16.21 -12.01 3.92
CA GLU A 116 -15.49 -12.63 5.04
C GLU A 116 -14.14 -13.20 4.58
N VAL A 117 -14.11 -13.79 3.39
CA VAL A 117 -12.86 -14.27 2.76
C VAL A 117 -11.93 -13.11 2.42
N LEU A 118 -12.48 -11.97 2.00
CA LEU A 118 -11.70 -10.75 1.75
C LEU A 118 -11.13 -10.17 3.07
N ASP A 119 -11.90 -10.18 4.14
CA ASP A 119 -11.42 -9.75 5.46
C ASP A 119 -10.30 -10.67 5.97
N GLU A 120 -10.46 -11.99 5.83
CA GLU A 120 -9.42 -12.98 6.15
C GLU A 120 -8.15 -12.73 5.34
N PHE A 121 -8.28 -12.48 4.03
CA PHE A 121 -7.15 -12.13 3.17
C PHE A 121 -6.42 -10.88 3.68
N VAL A 122 -7.16 -9.82 4.01
CA VAL A 122 -6.58 -8.55 4.49
C VAL A 122 -5.88 -8.75 5.85
N GLU A 123 -6.41 -9.60 6.70
CA GLU A 123 -5.81 -9.90 8.01
C GLU A 123 -4.52 -10.73 7.85
N ILE A 124 -4.58 -11.83 7.10
CA ILE A 124 -3.45 -12.75 6.93
C ILE A 124 -2.32 -12.08 6.15
N GLU A 125 -2.59 -11.59 4.93
CA GLU A 125 -1.58 -10.93 4.09
C GLU A 125 -1.08 -9.63 4.73
N GLY A 126 -1.98 -8.90 5.40
CA GLY A 126 -1.63 -7.67 6.11
C GLY A 126 -0.71 -7.89 7.30
N THR A 127 -0.82 -9.03 7.97
CA THR A 127 0.06 -9.44 9.06
C THR A 127 1.37 -10.01 8.54
N GLU A 128 1.32 -10.95 7.58
CA GLU A 128 2.51 -11.56 6.99
C GLU A 128 3.41 -10.53 6.29
N LYS A 129 2.82 -9.56 5.61
CA LYS A 129 3.53 -8.50 4.86
C LYS A 129 3.66 -7.18 5.63
N GLN A 130 3.26 -7.15 6.91
CA GLN A 130 3.33 -5.96 7.77
C GLN A 130 2.75 -4.70 7.11
N TRP A 131 1.52 -4.81 6.55
CA TRP A 131 0.91 -3.69 5.84
C TRP A 131 0.70 -2.47 6.72
N ALA A 132 1.16 -1.33 6.22
CA ALA A 132 0.86 -0.04 6.82
C ALA A 132 -0.64 0.26 6.82
N VAL A 133 -1.10 1.08 7.77
CA VAL A 133 -2.53 1.48 7.91
C VAL A 133 -3.13 1.95 6.58
N ASN A 134 -2.39 2.75 5.80
CA ASN A 134 -2.86 3.24 4.51
C ASN A 134 -3.00 2.13 3.46
N THR A 135 -2.23 1.05 3.55
CA THR A 135 -2.40 -0.12 2.68
C THR A 135 -3.69 -0.87 3.03
N LYS A 136 -3.98 -1.04 4.33
CA LYS A 136 -5.25 -1.64 4.78
C LYS A 136 -6.46 -0.79 4.37
N ARG A 137 -6.37 0.55 4.46
CA ARG A 137 -7.44 1.47 4.00
C ARG A 137 -7.81 1.30 2.52
N LYS A 138 -6.84 1.00 1.64
CA LYS A 138 -7.13 0.72 0.23
C LYS A 138 -8.06 -0.47 0.07
N TRP A 139 -7.86 -1.53 0.86
CA TRP A 139 -8.71 -2.71 0.86
C TRP A 139 -10.12 -2.42 1.41
N THR A 140 -10.21 -1.56 2.43
CA THR A 140 -11.51 -1.09 2.94
C THR A 140 -12.29 -0.32 1.87
N THR A 141 -11.61 0.55 1.10
CA THR A 141 -12.23 1.30 -0.01
C THR A 141 -12.66 0.34 -1.11
N PHE A 142 -11.79 -0.56 -1.57
CA PHE A 142 -12.11 -1.58 -2.56
C PHE A 142 -13.31 -2.45 -2.13
N LYS A 143 -13.31 -2.93 -0.88
CA LYS A 143 -14.44 -3.69 -0.31
C LYS A 143 -15.74 -2.89 -0.37
N SER A 144 -15.70 -1.60 -0.06
CA SER A 144 -16.89 -0.71 -0.15
C SER A 144 -17.40 -0.59 -1.59
N HIS A 145 -16.51 -0.46 -2.59
CA HIS A 145 -16.91 -0.42 -4.00
C HIS A 145 -17.58 -1.74 -4.41
N LEU A 146 -16.97 -2.86 -4.05
CA LEU A 146 -17.48 -4.19 -4.36
C LEU A 146 -18.85 -4.47 -3.68
N GLN A 147 -19.02 -4.05 -2.42
CA GLN A 147 -20.30 -4.17 -1.69
C GLN A 147 -21.42 -3.31 -2.30
N LYS A 148 -21.10 -2.11 -2.79
CA LYS A 148 -22.04 -1.25 -3.50
C LYS A 148 -22.44 -1.84 -4.85
N PHE A 149 -21.52 -2.52 -5.53
CA PHE A 149 -21.79 -3.24 -6.78
C PHE A 149 -22.68 -4.44 -6.54
N ARG A 150 -22.34 -5.30 -5.59
CA ARG A 150 -23.14 -6.47 -5.22
C ARG A 150 -23.08 -6.72 -3.73
N LYS A 151 -24.24 -6.69 -3.07
CA LYS A 151 -24.33 -6.95 -1.60
C LYS A 151 -23.91 -8.39 -1.24
N SER A 152 -24.14 -9.34 -2.14
CA SER A 152 -23.74 -10.75 -2.00
C SER A 152 -23.47 -11.36 -3.36
N PHE A 153 -22.52 -12.27 -3.44
CA PHE A 153 -22.19 -13.09 -4.61
C PHE A 153 -21.48 -14.35 -4.13
N LYS A 154 -21.25 -15.32 -5.02
CA LYS A 154 -20.42 -16.49 -4.74
C LYS A 154 -19.06 -16.31 -5.41
N LEU A 155 -18.00 -16.80 -4.79
CA LEU A 155 -16.69 -16.80 -5.43
C LEU A 155 -16.65 -17.60 -6.74
N THR A 156 -17.54 -18.59 -6.88
CA THR A 156 -17.76 -19.36 -8.11
C THR A 156 -18.33 -18.54 -9.27
N ASP A 157 -18.95 -17.40 -8.97
CA ASP A 157 -19.61 -16.56 -9.98
C ASP A 157 -18.66 -15.49 -10.55
N VAL A 158 -17.41 -15.45 -10.04
CA VAL A 158 -16.42 -14.42 -10.43
C VAL A 158 -15.68 -14.88 -11.68
N ASP A 159 -16.35 -14.80 -12.78
CA ASP A 159 -15.85 -15.02 -14.14
C ASP A 159 -15.45 -13.69 -14.82
N GLU A 160 -15.13 -13.76 -16.12
CA GLU A 160 -14.83 -12.58 -16.93
C GLU A 160 -16.03 -11.62 -17.02
N ALA A 161 -17.26 -12.16 -17.13
CA ALA A 161 -18.47 -11.35 -17.21
C ALA A 161 -18.72 -10.57 -15.90
N PHE A 162 -18.47 -11.19 -14.74
CA PHE A 162 -18.54 -10.53 -13.45
C PHE A 162 -17.55 -9.35 -13.36
N LEU A 163 -16.29 -9.58 -13.74
CA LEU A 163 -15.26 -8.53 -13.73
C LEU A 163 -15.58 -7.42 -14.70
N SER A 164 -16.10 -7.74 -15.89
CA SER A 164 -16.54 -6.74 -16.88
C SER A 164 -17.71 -5.90 -16.33
N ALA A 165 -18.70 -6.52 -15.70
CA ALA A 165 -19.81 -5.82 -15.06
C ALA A 165 -19.34 -4.92 -13.90
N PHE A 166 -18.36 -5.35 -13.13
CA PHE A 166 -17.76 -4.54 -12.07
C PHE A 166 -17.03 -3.31 -12.63
N VAL A 167 -16.24 -3.46 -13.71
CA VAL A 167 -15.61 -2.34 -14.41
C VAL A 167 -16.65 -1.36 -14.95
N GLN A 168 -17.73 -1.85 -15.56
CA GLN A 168 -18.83 -0.99 -16.04
C GLN A 168 -19.50 -0.22 -14.89
N TYR A 169 -19.73 -0.88 -13.76
CA TYR A 169 -20.27 -0.24 -12.57
C TYR A 169 -19.36 0.89 -12.05
N GLU A 170 -18.05 0.63 -11.91
CA GLU A 170 -17.09 1.67 -11.49
C GLU A 170 -16.99 2.80 -12.51
N THR A 171 -17.08 2.48 -13.81
CA THR A 171 -17.02 3.45 -14.90
C THR A 171 -18.25 4.36 -14.94
N TYR A 172 -19.44 3.77 -15.00
CA TYR A 172 -20.66 4.53 -15.31
C TYR A 172 -21.50 4.91 -14.08
N THR A 173 -21.45 4.10 -13.02
CA THR A 173 -22.23 4.38 -11.78
C THR A 173 -21.39 5.16 -10.78
N LEU A 174 -20.16 4.74 -10.51
CA LEU A 174 -19.27 5.46 -9.61
C LEU A 174 -18.47 6.58 -10.30
N GLN A 175 -18.53 6.65 -11.61
CA GLN A 175 -17.82 7.64 -12.43
C GLN A 175 -16.34 7.78 -12.05
N MET A 176 -15.67 6.64 -11.84
CA MET A 176 -14.27 6.63 -11.44
C MET A 176 -13.34 6.88 -12.64
N ARG A 177 -12.17 7.46 -12.36
CA ARG A 177 -11.12 7.60 -13.37
C ARG A 177 -10.53 6.24 -13.72
N ASP A 178 -10.20 6.00 -14.99
CA ASP A 178 -9.65 4.73 -15.51
C ASP A 178 -8.47 4.21 -14.68
N VAL A 179 -7.57 5.10 -14.24
CA VAL A 179 -6.42 4.77 -13.35
C VAL A 179 -6.87 4.18 -12.01
N SER A 180 -8.02 4.61 -11.48
CA SER A 180 -8.55 4.11 -10.19
C SER A 180 -9.20 2.75 -10.39
N ILE A 181 -10.00 2.58 -11.45
CA ILE A 181 -10.59 1.30 -11.84
C ILE A 181 -9.51 0.24 -12.07
N GLN A 182 -8.44 0.60 -12.80
CA GLN A 182 -7.30 -0.30 -13.00
C GLN A 182 -6.68 -0.79 -11.69
N LYS A 183 -6.59 0.09 -10.68
CA LYS A 183 -6.06 -0.31 -9.35
C LYS A 183 -6.99 -1.27 -8.65
N ASP A 184 -8.30 -1.03 -8.68
CA ASP A 184 -9.29 -1.89 -8.03
C ASP A 184 -9.32 -3.27 -8.71
N ILE A 185 -9.22 -3.35 -10.03
CA ILE A 185 -9.09 -4.63 -10.74
C ILE A 185 -7.78 -5.36 -10.37
N LYS A 186 -6.66 -4.64 -10.20
CA LYS A 186 -5.40 -5.25 -9.72
C LYS A 186 -5.54 -5.80 -8.31
N LEU A 187 -6.21 -5.09 -7.41
CA LEU A 187 -6.49 -5.56 -6.05
C LEU A 187 -7.41 -6.78 -6.09
N PHE A 188 -8.48 -6.74 -6.87
CA PHE A 188 -9.42 -7.84 -6.99
C PHE A 188 -8.71 -9.11 -7.49
N LYS A 189 -7.95 -9.00 -8.58
CA LYS A 189 -7.17 -10.15 -9.11
C LYS A 189 -6.13 -10.67 -8.12
N TRP A 190 -5.54 -9.81 -7.28
CA TRP A 190 -4.64 -10.26 -6.22
C TRP A 190 -5.40 -11.08 -5.16
N PHE A 191 -6.53 -10.58 -4.68
CA PHE A 191 -7.40 -11.30 -3.76
C PHE A 191 -7.84 -12.65 -4.32
N LEU A 192 -8.32 -12.70 -5.58
CA LEU A 192 -8.78 -13.93 -6.21
C LEU A 192 -7.66 -14.99 -6.36
N ARG A 193 -6.45 -14.57 -6.73
CA ARG A 193 -5.27 -15.47 -6.76
C ARG A 193 -4.94 -16.04 -5.40
N TRP A 194 -5.01 -15.20 -4.36
CA TRP A 194 -4.81 -15.65 -2.99
C TRP A 194 -5.91 -16.62 -2.56
N ALA A 195 -7.16 -16.33 -2.85
CA ALA A 195 -8.30 -17.19 -2.55
C ALA A 195 -8.16 -18.56 -3.23
N GLN A 196 -7.77 -18.61 -4.53
CA GLN A 196 -7.45 -19.87 -5.21
C GLN A 196 -6.32 -20.63 -4.51
N LYS A 197 -5.24 -19.95 -4.15
CA LYS A 197 -4.11 -20.56 -3.41
C LYS A 197 -4.54 -21.14 -2.06
N LYS A 198 -5.58 -20.57 -1.45
CA LYS A 198 -6.21 -21.08 -0.20
C LYS A 198 -7.31 -22.10 -0.46
N HIS A 199 -7.48 -22.53 -1.73
CA HIS A 199 -8.47 -23.52 -2.18
C HIS A 199 -9.93 -23.06 -2.08
N TYR A 200 -10.20 -21.76 -2.10
CA TYR A 200 -11.54 -21.25 -2.33
C TYR A 200 -11.98 -21.50 -3.78
N PRO A 201 -13.28 -21.74 -4.02
CA PRO A 201 -13.79 -22.09 -5.36
C PRO A 201 -13.89 -20.86 -6.26
N VAL A 202 -12.76 -20.37 -6.72
CA VAL A 202 -12.67 -19.26 -7.68
C VAL A 202 -12.37 -19.84 -9.05
N PRO A 203 -13.15 -19.53 -10.10
CA PRO A 203 -12.85 -19.95 -11.48
C PRO A 203 -11.50 -19.44 -11.97
N ASP A 204 -10.95 -20.01 -13.02
CA ASP A 204 -9.67 -19.56 -13.60
C ASP A 204 -9.83 -18.36 -14.55
N ASP A 205 -11.02 -18.14 -15.09
CA ASP A 205 -11.35 -17.18 -16.14
C ASP A 205 -10.96 -15.73 -15.81
N PHE A 206 -10.96 -15.34 -14.51
CA PHE A 206 -10.53 -14.00 -14.12
C PHE A 206 -9.06 -13.70 -14.47
N LYS A 207 -8.22 -14.73 -14.69
CA LYS A 207 -6.79 -14.56 -14.96
C LYS A 207 -6.56 -13.90 -16.30
N ASP A 208 -7.36 -14.28 -17.30
CA ASP A 208 -7.24 -13.84 -18.68
C ASP A 208 -7.96 -12.51 -18.96
N TYR A 209 -8.83 -12.08 -18.05
CA TYR A 209 -9.50 -10.78 -18.14
C TYR A 209 -8.50 -9.61 -18.07
N LEU A 210 -8.25 -8.95 -19.19
CA LEU A 210 -7.32 -7.84 -19.34
C LEU A 210 -8.04 -6.61 -19.90
N PRO A 211 -8.78 -5.86 -19.06
CA PRO A 211 -9.47 -4.66 -19.51
C PRO A 211 -8.46 -3.59 -19.98
N LYS A 212 -8.73 -2.98 -21.13
CA LYS A 212 -7.92 -1.90 -21.66
C LYS A 212 -8.36 -0.59 -21.06
N PHE A 213 -7.45 0.10 -20.38
CA PHE A 213 -7.64 1.45 -19.85
C PHE A 213 -6.79 2.43 -20.63
N LYS A 214 -7.37 3.59 -20.91
CA LYS A 214 -6.62 4.72 -21.51
C LYS A 214 -5.91 5.45 -20.40
N LEU A 215 -4.60 5.32 -20.36
CA LEU A 215 -3.75 5.96 -19.36
C LEU A 215 -3.03 7.14 -19.98
N ILE A 216 -2.96 8.25 -19.24
CA ILE A 216 -2.17 9.43 -19.59
C ILE A 216 -1.16 9.65 -18.48
N ASP A 217 0.03 10.09 -18.84
CA ASP A 217 1.06 10.43 -17.86
C ASP A 217 0.57 11.56 -16.96
N LYS A 218 0.92 11.45 -15.69
CA LYS A 218 0.46 12.41 -14.69
C LYS A 218 1.18 13.73 -14.86
N THR A 219 0.42 14.82 -14.93
CA THR A 219 0.95 16.17 -14.78
C THR A 219 1.74 16.27 -13.46
N VAL A 220 3.00 16.71 -13.57
CA VAL A 220 3.90 16.90 -12.44
C VAL A 220 3.78 18.35 -11.98
N VAL A 221 3.18 18.56 -10.82
CA VAL A 221 3.09 19.89 -10.19
C VAL A 221 4.30 20.10 -9.29
N PHE A 222 5.06 21.17 -9.52
CA PHE A 222 6.23 21.59 -8.75
C PHE A 222 6.38 23.11 -8.82
N LEU A 223 7.21 23.70 -7.98
CA LEU A 223 7.56 25.12 -8.06
C LEU A 223 8.85 25.30 -8.86
N THR A 224 8.90 26.31 -9.71
CA THR A 224 10.14 26.75 -10.35
C THR A 224 11.08 27.32 -9.30
N GLN A 225 12.35 27.56 -9.66
CA GLN A 225 13.32 28.17 -8.76
C GLN A 225 12.88 29.57 -8.29
N ASP A 226 12.27 30.35 -9.18
CA ASP A 226 11.81 31.70 -8.85
C ASP A 226 10.56 31.66 -7.96
N GLU A 227 9.61 30.76 -8.23
CA GLU A 227 8.46 30.53 -7.35
C GLU A 227 8.89 30.06 -5.95
N LEU A 228 9.88 29.15 -5.88
CA LEU A 228 10.42 28.72 -4.58
C LEU A 228 11.10 29.86 -3.82
N LYS A 229 11.81 30.77 -4.52
CA LYS A 229 12.38 31.98 -3.92
C LYS A 229 11.30 32.92 -3.41
N ILE A 230 10.23 33.14 -4.22
CA ILE A 230 9.08 33.95 -3.80
C ILE A 230 8.47 33.35 -2.55
N LEU A 231 8.13 32.05 -2.55
CA LEU A 231 7.55 31.37 -1.41
C LEU A 231 8.42 31.48 -0.16
N TYR A 232 9.72 31.20 -0.27
CA TYR A 232 10.67 31.25 0.85
C TYR A 232 10.76 32.64 1.51
N ASN A 233 10.73 33.71 0.70
CA ASN A 233 10.87 35.07 1.18
C ASN A 233 9.50 35.73 1.49
N TYR A 234 8.39 35.05 1.20
CA TYR A 234 7.06 35.62 1.39
C TYR A 234 6.79 35.87 2.88
N VAL A 235 6.51 37.12 3.22
CA VAL A 235 6.10 37.50 4.57
C VAL A 235 4.61 37.33 4.70
N ILE A 236 4.19 36.35 5.51
CA ILE A 236 2.75 36.11 5.74
C ILE A 236 2.16 37.34 6.44
N PRO A 237 1.11 37.98 5.90
CA PRO A 237 0.48 39.12 6.53
C PRO A 237 -0.11 38.81 7.90
N GLU A 238 -0.31 39.79 8.74
CA GLU A 238 -0.95 39.66 10.05
C GLU A 238 -2.37 39.10 9.91
N GLU A 239 -2.80 38.38 10.93
CA GLU A 239 -4.15 37.80 10.96
C GLU A 239 -5.21 38.91 10.89
N GLY A 240 -6.18 38.71 10.00
CA GLY A 240 -7.23 39.70 9.74
C GLY A 240 -6.95 40.68 8.60
N THR A 241 -5.71 40.72 8.09
CA THR A 241 -5.36 41.58 6.94
C THR A 241 -6.13 41.14 5.66
N GLU A 242 -6.68 42.11 4.94
CA GLU A 242 -7.23 41.89 3.59
C GLU A 242 -6.15 42.10 2.56
N VAL A 243 -5.91 41.08 1.72
CA VAL A 243 -4.96 41.10 0.60
C VAL A 243 -5.76 41.12 -0.72
N GLU A 244 -5.42 42.04 -1.61
CA GLU A 244 -5.96 42.04 -2.96
C GLU A 244 -5.20 41.02 -3.82
N LEU A 245 -5.90 40.06 -4.40
CA LEU A 245 -5.37 38.99 -5.22
C LEU A 245 -6.00 39.05 -6.63
N ILE A 246 -5.35 38.39 -7.58
CA ILE A 246 -5.83 38.25 -8.96
C ILE A 246 -6.05 36.78 -9.22
N ASN A 247 -7.21 36.38 -9.72
CA ASN A 247 -7.48 35.02 -10.10
C ASN A 247 -6.91 34.66 -11.49
N ILE A 248 -7.05 33.38 -11.90
CA ILE A 248 -6.57 32.89 -13.22
C ILE A 248 -7.21 33.64 -14.41
N ASP A 249 -8.41 34.21 -14.24
CA ASP A 249 -9.13 34.99 -15.26
C ASP A 249 -8.75 36.46 -15.26
N GLY A 250 -7.79 36.89 -14.45
CA GLY A 250 -7.36 38.29 -14.31
C GLY A 250 -8.27 39.15 -13.45
N LYS A 251 -9.30 38.60 -12.79
CA LYS A 251 -10.19 39.34 -11.90
C LYS A 251 -9.60 39.55 -10.53
N LYS A 252 -9.69 40.79 -10.02
CA LYS A 252 -9.28 41.12 -8.67
C LYS A 252 -10.33 40.72 -7.65
N TYR A 253 -9.87 40.20 -6.52
CA TYR A 253 -10.70 39.89 -5.35
C TYR A 253 -9.93 40.10 -4.05
N LYS A 254 -10.64 40.23 -2.95
CA LYS A 254 -10.03 40.39 -1.64
C LYS A 254 -10.13 39.08 -0.86
N LYS A 255 -9.03 38.73 -0.21
CA LYS A 255 -8.95 37.58 0.69
C LYS A 255 -8.46 38.04 2.06
N LYS A 256 -9.18 37.63 3.10
CA LYS A 256 -8.77 37.88 4.48
C LYS A 256 -7.82 36.77 4.93
N VAL A 257 -6.65 37.15 5.41
CA VAL A 257 -5.65 36.21 5.94
C VAL A 257 -6.09 35.72 7.31
N THR A 258 -6.03 34.40 7.51
CA THR A 258 -6.32 33.75 8.79
C THR A 258 -5.17 32.80 9.13
N LEU A 259 -5.02 32.45 10.41
CA LEU A 259 -4.06 31.45 10.88
C LEU A 259 -2.60 31.74 10.49
N THR A 260 -2.18 33.01 10.52
CA THR A 260 -0.84 33.49 10.10
C THR A 260 0.29 32.59 10.61
N THR A 261 0.28 32.22 11.89
CA THR A 261 1.30 31.33 12.49
C THR A 261 1.32 29.93 11.84
N CYS A 262 0.16 29.37 11.50
CA CYS A 262 0.08 28.06 10.83
C CYS A 262 0.60 28.12 9.41
N LEU A 263 0.29 29.22 8.69
CA LEU A 263 0.79 29.46 7.35
C LEU A 263 2.31 29.65 7.34
N ASP A 264 2.86 30.46 8.26
CA ASP A 264 4.32 30.68 8.38
C ASP A 264 5.07 29.38 8.63
N ARG A 265 4.61 28.57 9.58
CA ARG A 265 5.17 27.23 9.84
C ARG A 265 5.06 26.30 8.64
N THR A 266 3.92 26.29 7.96
CA THR A 266 3.71 25.45 6.77
C THR A 266 4.62 25.85 5.62
N ARG A 267 4.82 27.17 5.39
CA ARG A 267 5.78 27.68 4.42
C ARG A 267 7.17 27.13 4.70
N ASP A 268 7.63 27.25 5.94
CA ASP A 268 8.96 26.78 6.36
C ASP A 268 9.11 25.26 6.16
N MET A 269 8.12 24.47 6.58
CA MET A 269 8.09 23.02 6.42
C MET A 269 8.10 22.60 4.92
N PHE A 270 7.33 23.29 4.10
CA PHE A 270 7.30 23.04 2.66
C PHE A 270 8.65 23.38 2.01
N CYS A 271 9.19 24.56 2.29
CA CYS A 271 10.49 24.99 1.79
C CYS A 271 11.60 24.05 2.24
N PHE A 272 11.58 23.60 3.50
CA PHE A 272 12.53 22.60 3.99
C PHE A 272 12.49 21.31 3.16
N CYS A 273 11.30 20.78 2.89
CA CYS A 273 11.15 19.62 2.02
C CYS A 273 11.59 19.91 0.56
N ALA A 274 11.39 21.15 0.08
CA ALA A 274 11.85 21.55 -1.26
C ALA A 274 13.38 21.72 -1.34
N TYR A 275 14.06 22.00 -0.24
CA TYR A 275 15.52 22.11 -0.19
C TYR A 275 16.24 20.81 0.20
N THR A 276 15.54 19.82 0.74
CA THR A 276 16.13 18.53 1.18
C THR A 276 15.64 17.32 0.40
N GLY A 277 14.54 17.45 -0.34
CA GLY A 277 13.89 16.34 -1.03
C GLY A 277 13.12 15.37 -0.12
N LEU A 278 12.98 15.67 1.18
CA LEU A 278 12.26 14.81 2.12
C LEU A 278 10.79 14.65 1.76
N ARG A 279 10.23 13.48 2.10
CA ARG A 279 8.79 13.31 2.11
C ARG A 279 8.19 13.97 3.35
N TYR A 280 6.95 14.44 3.25
CA TYR A 280 6.21 14.95 4.41
C TYR A 280 6.25 13.99 5.61
N SER A 281 6.06 12.68 5.38
CA SER A 281 6.05 11.67 6.46
C SER A 281 7.37 11.58 7.23
N ASP A 282 8.48 11.83 6.56
CA ASP A 282 9.82 11.76 7.12
C ASP A 282 10.15 13.09 7.84
N MET A 283 9.82 14.21 7.22
CA MET A 283 9.97 15.56 7.82
C MET A 283 9.10 15.72 9.09
N ALA A 284 7.85 15.23 9.10
CA ALA A 284 6.94 15.36 10.24
C ALA A 284 7.39 14.59 11.50
N LYS A 285 8.37 13.72 11.39
CA LYS A 285 8.96 12.96 12.49
C LYS A 285 10.41 13.30 12.76
N LEU A 286 10.94 14.28 12.03
CA LEU A 286 12.34 14.69 12.16
C LEU A 286 12.60 15.26 13.53
N THR A 287 13.62 14.74 14.20
CA THR A 287 14.09 15.21 15.50
C THR A 287 15.47 15.85 15.37
N TYR A 288 15.86 16.65 16.36
CA TYR A 288 17.23 17.20 16.40
C TYR A 288 18.31 16.12 16.53
N ALA A 289 17.97 14.92 17.02
CA ALA A 289 18.90 13.78 17.07
C ALA A 289 19.26 13.21 15.69
N ASP A 290 18.40 13.47 14.69
CA ASP A 290 18.61 13.05 13.31
C ASP A 290 19.55 14.00 12.54
N ILE A 291 19.94 15.13 13.16
CA ILE A 291 20.83 16.14 12.56
C ILE A 291 22.21 15.94 13.13
N LYS A 292 23.20 15.58 12.30
CA LYS A 292 24.60 15.35 12.66
C LYS A 292 25.53 15.90 11.60
N ASP A 293 26.54 16.62 11.98
CA ASP A 293 27.61 17.10 11.08
C ASP A 293 27.07 17.75 9.79
N ASP A 294 26.07 18.65 9.97
CA ASP A 294 25.39 19.33 8.84
C ASP A 294 24.66 18.38 7.87
N GLN A 295 24.27 17.20 8.30
CA GLN A 295 23.54 16.20 7.52
C GLN A 295 22.31 15.70 8.27
N LEU A 296 21.31 15.26 7.53
CA LEU A 296 20.21 14.47 8.06
C LEU A 296 20.54 12.99 7.94
N CYS A 297 20.47 12.26 9.05
CA CYS A 297 20.65 10.80 9.11
C CYS A 297 19.33 10.18 9.55
N ILE A 298 18.50 9.77 8.61
CA ILE A 298 17.13 9.30 8.88
C ILE A 298 16.84 7.91 8.33
N HIS A 299 15.91 7.21 8.98
CA HIS A 299 15.26 6.01 8.43
C HIS A 299 13.89 6.38 7.85
N THR A 300 13.70 6.14 6.56
CA THR A 300 12.46 6.54 5.88
C THR A 300 11.26 5.70 6.33
N GLN A 301 10.12 6.35 6.54
CA GLN A 301 8.89 5.71 7.02
C GLN A 301 8.26 4.75 5.99
N LYS A 302 8.52 4.97 4.71
CA LYS A 302 7.85 4.21 3.63
C LYS A 302 8.63 2.99 3.18
N THR A 303 9.96 3.09 3.10
CA THR A 303 10.83 2.05 2.52
C THR A 303 11.82 1.48 3.51
N ASN A 304 11.88 2.06 4.72
CA ASN A 304 12.81 1.70 5.79
C ASN A 304 14.30 1.80 5.37
N ASP A 305 14.59 2.64 4.37
CA ASP A 305 15.96 2.91 3.91
C ASP A 305 16.61 3.95 4.81
N THR A 306 17.91 3.81 5.03
CA THR A 306 18.72 4.86 5.67
C THR A 306 19.09 5.90 4.62
N LEU A 307 18.76 7.17 4.87
CA LEU A 307 19.15 8.29 4.03
C LEU A 307 20.09 9.21 4.80
N VAL A 308 21.18 9.61 4.11
CA VAL A 308 22.07 10.67 4.56
C VAL A 308 21.93 11.83 3.56
N ILE A 309 21.42 12.98 4.03
CA ILE A 309 21.12 14.13 3.19
C ILE A 309 21.94 15.33 3.68
N PRO A 310 22.91 15.83 2.91
CA PRO A 310 23.62 17.06 3.24
C PRO A 310 22.66 18.25 3.29
N LEU A 311 22.79 19.07 4.32
CA LEU A 311 21.96 20.27 4.49
C LEU A 311 22.59 21.48 3.79
N ASN A 312 21.85 22.08 2.87
CA ASN A 312 22.22 23.37 2.29
C ASN A 312 21.92 24.53 3.24
N ALA A 313 22.45 25.72 2.94
CA ALA A 313 22.31 26.91 3.79
C ALA A 313 20.84 27.29 4.08
N LYS A 314 19.93 27.12 3.11
CA LYS A 314 18.50 27.43 3.29
C LYS A 314 17.83 26.46 4.25
N ALA A 315 18.11 25.17 4.12
CA ALA A 315 17.58 24.16 5.05
C ALA A 315 18.09 24.39 6.48
N LYS A 316 19.37 24.71 6.65
CA LYS A 316 19.96 25.06 7.96
C LYS A 316 19.31 26.29 8.58
N ALA A 317 19.07 27.35 7.79
CA ALA A 317 18.42 28.58 8.25
C ALA A 317 16.98 28.29 8.73
N ILE A 318 16.24 27.42 8.04
CA ILE A 318 14.90 27.00 8.46
C ILE A 318 14.98 26.23 9.79
N ILE A 319 15.90 25.28 9.94
CA ILE A 319 16.08 24.54 11.22
C ILE A 319 16.37 25.52 12.36
N ALA A 320 17.31 26.45 12.18
CA ALA A 320 17.70 27.43 13.17
C ALA A 320 16.51 28.31 13.61
N LYS A 321 15.61 28.68 12.69
CA LYS A 321 14.38 29.42 13.00
C LYS A 321 13.48 28.68 13.98
N HIS A 322 13.48 27.34 13.96
CA HIS A 322 12.63 26.49 14.79
C HIS A 322 13.33 25.97 16.06
N GLU A 323 14.63 26.20 16.24
CA GLU A 323 15.46 25.62 17.31
C GLU A 323 14.92 25.83 18.72
N TYR A 324 14.41 27.03 18.99
CA TYR A 324 13.89 27.38 20.30
C TYR A 324 12.36 27.24 20.45
N ALA A 325 11.71 26.63 19.46
CA ALA A 325 10.24 26.49 19.49
C ALA A 325 9.73 25.44 20.49
N GLY A 326 10.61 24.53 20.97
CA GLY A 326 10.29 23.58 22.03
C GLY A 326 9.18 22.56 21.67
N TYR A 327 9.13 22.07 20.45
CA TYR A 327 8.09 21.11 20.05
C TYR A 327 8.21 19.79 20.83
N PRO A 328 7.08 19.15 21.20
CA PRO A 328 7.08 17.89 21.93
C PRO A 328 7.90 16.80 21.23
N GLY A 329 8.59 15.94 21.99
CA GLY A 329 9.37 14.84 21.44
C GLY A 329 10.67 15.25 20.73
N ASN A 330 11.19 16.44 21.03
CA ASN A 330 12.40 16.97 20.41
C ASN A 330 12.31 17.12 18.87
N LEU A 331 11.07 17.31 18.37
CA LEU A 331 10.81 17.49 16.94
C LEU A 331 11.39 18.82 16.43
N VAL A 332 11.88 18.81 15.19
CA VAL A 332 12.34 20.02 14.49
C VAL A 332 11.16 20.89 14.06
N PHE A 333 10.03 20.29 13.71
CA PHE A 333 8.83 20.97 13.21
C PHE A 333 7.58 20.62 14.01
N PRO A 334 6.55 21.48 14.02
CA PRO A 334 5.29 21.18 14.68
C PRO A 334 4.53 20.05 13.98
N VAL A 335 3.73 19.31 14.73
CA VAL A 335 2.86 18.26 14.17
C VAL A 335 1.64 18.89 13.51
N ILE A 336 1.63 18.97 12.20
CA ILE A 336 0.49 19.38 11.37
C ILE A 336 0.08 18.18 10.51
N SER A 337 -1.20 17.82 10.43
CA SER A 337 -1.63 16.71 9.58
C SER A 337 -1.36 17.01 8.09
N ASN A 338 -1.08 15.96 7.30
CA ASN A 338 -0.81 16.13 5.87
C ASN A 338 -1.96 16.84 5.13
N GLN A 339 -3.20 16.58 5.53
CA GLN A 339 -4.36 17.25 4.94
C GLN A 339 -4.36 18.74 5.24
N LYS A 340 -4.21 19.14 6.48
CA LYS A 340 -4.14 20.58 6.85
C LYS A 340 -2.94 21.26 6.21
N MET A 341 -1.78 20.59 6.15
CA MET A 341 -0.62 21.15 5.48
C MET A 341 -0.87 21.36 3.98
N ASN A 342 -1.62 20.45 3.31
CA ASN A 342 -2.03 20.67 1.92
C ASN A 342 -2.98 21.87 1.79
N ASP A 343 -3.91 22.05 2.72
CA ASP A 343 -4.84 23.20 2.68
C ASP A 343 -4.07 24.51 2.87
N TYR A 344 -3.16 24.57 3.84
CA TYR A 344 -2.35 25.75 4.11
C TYR A 344 -1.38 26.09 2.98
N ILE A 345 -0.74 25.10 2.34
CA ILE A 345 0.17 25.38 1.21
C ILE A 345 -0.57 25.91 -0.02
N LYS A 346 -1.80 25.51 -0.23
CA LYS A 346 -2.66 26.09 -1.27
C LYS A 346 -2.95 27.55 -0.97
N GLU A 347 -3.32 27.84 0.29
CA GLU A 347 -3.58 29.21 0.73
C GLU A 347 -2.33 30.13 0.57
N ILE A 348 -1.16 29.63 0.96
CA ILE A 348 0.09 30.38 0.80
C ILE A 348 0.42 30.55 -0.69
N GLY A 349 0.23 29.52 -1.52
CA GLY A 349 0.44 29.60 -2.95
C GLY A 349 -0.47 30.61 -3.63
N GLU A 350 -1.72 30.73 -3.19
CA GLU A 350 -2.68 31.76 -3.61
C GLU A 350 -2.21 33.17 -3.22
N LEU A 351 -1.76 33.34 -1.97
CA LEU A 351 -1.20 34.59 -1.47
C LEU A 351 0.08 34.98 -2.22
N CYS A 352 0.90 34.03 -2.65
CA CYS A 352 2.08 34.24 -3.48
C CYS A 352 1.75 34.53 -4.96
N GLY A 353 0.48 34.41 -5.37
CA GLY A 353 0.05 34.64 -6.76
C GLY A 353 0.44 33.54 -7.74
N PHE A 354 0.56 32.29 -7.31
CA PHE A 354 0.91 31.16 -8.20
C PHE A 354 -0.28 30.77 -9.10
N ASN A 355 -0.64 31.62 -10.03
CA ASN A 355 -1.83 31.50 -10.90
C ASN A 355 -1.54 30.82 -12.24
N GLU A 356 -0.32 30.37 -12.50
CA GLU A 356 -0.01 29.65 -13.74
C GLU A 356 -1.02 28.51 -13.96
N PRO A 357 -1.65 28.43 -15.16
CA PRO A 357 -2.63 27.38 -15.43
C PRO A 357 -1.98 26.01 -15.53
N VAL A 358 -2.44 25.07 -14.72
CA VAL A 358 -2.01 23.67 -14.76
C VAL A 358 -3.11 22.81 -15.34
N LYS A 359 -2.83 22.18 -16.47
CA LYS A 359 -3.77 21.31 -17.19
C LYS A 359 -3.63 19.87 -16.72
N PHE A 360 -4.74 19.27 -16.30
CA PHE A 360 -4.88 17.85 -16.03
C PHE A 360 -5.70 17.19 -17.13
N THR A 361 -5.17 16.12 -17.68
CA THR A 361 -5.87 15.29 -18.65
C THR A 361 -5.99 13.87 -18.11
N TYR A 362 -7.18 13.31 -18.14
CA TYR A 362 -7.43 11.93 -17.70
C TYR A 362 -8.63 11.33 -18.44
N PHE A 363 -8.81 10.02 -18.34
CA PHE A 363 -10.00 9.34 -18.83
C PHE A 363 -10.95 9.00 -17.70
N GLN A 364 -12.25 9.27 -17.92
CA GLN A 364 -13.33 8.99 -17.01
C GLN A 364 -14.57 8.65 -17.84
N SER A 365 -15.26 7.56 -17.48
CA SER A 365 -16.45 7.09 -18.21
C SER A 365 -16.24 6.96 -19.71
N GLY A 366 -15.04 6.50 -20.12
CA GLY A 366 -14.68 6.31 -21.53
C GLY A 366 -14.32 7.58 -22.29
N SER A 367 -14.50 8.77 -21.70
CA SER A 367 -14.25 10.08 -22.28
C SER A 367 -12.97 10.69 -21.76
N ARG A 368 -12.28 11.47 -22.62
CA ARG A 368 -11.16 12.31 -22.20
C ARG A 368 -11.70 13.54 -21.51
N VAL A 369 -11.24 13.78 -20.30
CA VAL A 369 -11.55 14.96 -19.49
C VAL A 369 -10.31 15.83 -19.36
N GLU A 370 -10.49 17.13 -19.51
CA GLU A 370 -9.45 18.13 -19.32
C GLU A 370 -9.93 19.17 -18.31
N GLU A 371 -9.14 19.36 -17.27
CA GLU A 371 -9.37 20.36 -16.22
C GLU A 371 -8.18 21.30 -16.16
N VAL A 372 -8.44 22.58 -15.99
CA VAL A 372 -7.41 23.60 -15.82
C VAL A 372 -7.62 24.26 -14.46
N HIS A 373 -6.58 24.25 -13.65
CA HIS A 373 -6.59 24.83 -12.31
C HIS A 373 -5.43 25.81 -12.16
N PRO A 374 -5.56 26.88 -11.37
CA PRO A 374 -4.40 27.66 -10.98
C PRO A 374 -3.43 26.80 -10.19
N LYS A 375 -2.14 27.01 -10.38
CA LYS A 375 -1.09 26.18 -9.76
C LYS A 375 -1.23 26.06 -8.25
N TRP A 376 -1.60 27.16 -7.56
CA TRP A 376 -1.79 27.14 -6.12
C TRP A 376 -2.85 26.15 -5.66
N GLU A 377 -3.93 25.98 -6.40
CA GLU A 377 -5.04 25.06 -6.03
C GLU A 377 -4.62 23.58 -6.03
N VAL A 378 -3.63 23.23 -6.83
CA VAL A 378 -3.14 21.85 -7.02
C VAL A 378 -1.82 21.57 -6.31
N LEU A 379 -1.30 22.55 -5.54
CA LEU A 379 -0.14 22.32 -4.68
C LEU A 379 -0.46 21.30 -3.58
N THR A 380 0.51 20.46 -3.30
CA THR A 380 0.46 19.47 -2.21
C THR A 380 1.83 19.39 -1.55
N THR A 381 1.90 18.80 -0.36
CA THR A 381 3.18 18.54 0.33
C THR A 381 4.17 17.76 -0.55
N HIS A 382 3.67 16.92 -1.45
CA HIS A 382 4.53 16.18 -2.37
C HIS A 382 5.14 17.05 -3.47
N ALA A 383 4.53 18.21 -3.76
CA ALA A 383 5.10 19.18 -4.71
C ALA A 383 6.46 19.71 -4.23
N ALA A 384 6.68 19.86 -2.93
CA ALA A 384 7.98 20.25 -2.36
C ALA A 384 9.12 19.29 -2.80
N ARG A 385 8.91 17.98 -2.62
CA ARG A 385 9.88 16.97 -3.06
C ARG A 385 10.07 16.95 -4.58
N ARG A 386 9.01 17.16 -5.35
CA ARG A 386 9.09 17.29 -6.82
C ARG A 386 9.90 18.52 -7.21
N THR A 387 9.70 19.64 -6.52
CA THR A 387 10.49 20.87 -6.67
C THR A 387 11.97 20.58 -6.48
N PHE A 388 12.35 19.88 -5.39
CA PHE A 388 13.74 19.47 -5.18
C PHE A 388 14.29 18.67 -6.36
N VAL A 389 13.57 17.63 -6.80
CA VAL A 389 14.02 16.74 -7.86
C VAL A 389 14.18 17.48 -9.18
N CYS A 390 13.17 18.26 -9.59
CA CYS A 390 13.23 19.05 -10.84
C CYS A 390 14.34 20.09 -10.80
N THR A 391 14.49 20.81 -9.68
CA THR A 391 15.55 21.80 -9.51
C THR A 391 16.95 21.17 -9.54
N ALA A 392 17.15 20.07 -8.82
CA ALA A 392 18.44 19.38 -8.79
C ALA A 392 18.86 18.86 -10.17
N LEU A 393 17.93 18.26 -10.92
CA LEU A 393 18.17 17.80 -12.27
C LEU A 393 18.43 18.97 -13.25
N ALA A 394 17.68 20.07 -13.13
CA ALA A 394 17.88 21.28 -13.95
C ALA A 394 19.26 21.91 -13.70
N LEU A 395 19.76 21.87 -12.45
CA LEU A 395 21.11 22.28 -12.08
C LEU A 395 22.21 21.32 -12.55
N GLY A 396 21.86 20.21 -13.20
CA GLY A 396 22.81 19.23 -13.72
C GLY A 396 23.26 18.18 -12.71
N ILE A 397 22.65 18.11 -11.52
CA ILE A 397 22.96 17.02 -10.57
C ILE A 397 22.53 15.69 -11.19
N PRO A 398 23.44 14.69 -11.28
CA PRO A 398 23.10 13.41 -11.89
C PRO A 398 21.91 12.72 -11.22
N ALA A 399 21.03 12.11 -12.03
CA ALA A 399 19.80 11.47 -11.53
C ALA A 399 20.07 10.41 -10.46
N ASN A 400 21.14 9.63 -10.57
CA ASN A 400 21.53 8.64 -9.56
C ASN A 400 21.90 9.26 -8.21
N VAL A 401 22.46 10.48 -8.20
CA VAL A 401 22.74 11.23 -6.96
C VAL A 401 21.44 11.74 -6.35
N VAL A 402 20.56 12.31 -7.18
CA VAL A 402 19.21 12.77 -6.74
C VAL A 402 18.41 11.59 -6.17
N MET A 403 18.48 10.42 -6.79
CA MET A 403 17.84 9.20 -6.30
C MET A 403 18.34 8.78 -4.92
N LYS A 404 19.66 8.84 -4.68
CA LYS A 404 20.26 8.53 -3.36
C LYS A 404 19.78 9.49 -2.28
N ILE A 405 19.75 10.81 -2.57
CA ILE A 405 19.26 11.83 -1.63
C ILE A 405 17.77 11.62 -1.32
N THR A 406 17.00 11.29 -2.31
CA THR A 406 15.55 11.17 -2.19
C THR A 406 15.06 9.77 -1.82
N GLY A 407 15.90 8.73 -1.86
CA GLY A 407 15.53 7.34 -1.63
C GLY A 407 14.55 6.81 -2.70
N HIS A 408 14.83 7.07 -3.98
CA HIS A 408 14.15 6.42 -5.09
C HIS A 408 14.92 5.17 -5.50
N SER A 409 14.27 4.02 -5.47
CA SER A 409 14.84 2.73 -5.85
C SER A 409 14.66 2.41 -7.34
N ASP A 410 13.70 3.05 -8.01
CA ASP A 410 13.36 2.79 -9.40
C ASP A 410 13.64 4.02 -10.27
N TYR A 411 14.50 3.85 -11.28
CA TYR A 411 14.84 4.90 -12.24
C TYR A 411 13.65 5.33 -13.10
N SER A 412 12.69 4.43 -13.35
CA SER A 412 11.48 4.78 -14.09
C SER A 412 10.66 5.88 -13.40
N ALA A 413 10.75 5.95 -12.06
CA ALA A 413 10.12 7.02 -11.29
C ALA A 413 10.75 8.40 -11.51
N MET A 414 11.98 8.47 -12.05
CA MET A 414 12.70 9.73 -12.34
C MET A 414 12.40 10.27 -13.73
N LYS A 415 11.96 9.41 -14.65
CA LYS A 415 11.77 9.77 -16.06
C LYS A 415 10.96 11.06 -16.28
N PRO A 416 9.78 11.26 -15.64
CA PRO A 416 8.98 12.48 -15.83
C PRO A 416 9.72 13.76 -15.37
N TYR A 417 10.60 13.63 -14.36
CA TYR A 417 11.36 14.78 -13.86
C TYR A 417 12.56 15.11 -14.75
N ILE A 418 13.17 14.11 -15.37
CA ILE A 418 14.28 14.29 -16.30
C ILE A 418 13.78 15.05 -17.55
N GLU A 419 12.64 14.66 -18.10
CA GLU A 419 12.01 15.34 -19.23
C GLU A 419 11.70 16.81 -18.93
N ILE A 420 11.14 17.10 -17.75
CA ILE A 420 10.86 18.48 -17.29
C ILE A 420 12.17 19.27 -17.13
N ALA A 421 13.19 18.69 -16.55
CA ALA A 421 14.49 19.36 -16.35
C ALA A 421 15.15 19.72 -17.68
N GLU A 422 15.01 18.92 -18.72
CA GLU A 422 15.51 19.21 -20.06
C GLU A 422 14.75 20.35 -20.73
N GLU A 423 13.42 20.41 -20.54
CA GLU A 423 12.63 21.55 -21.01
C GLU A 423 13.04 22.86 -20.32
N GLU A 424 13.26 22.83 -19.02
CA GLU A 424 13.74 24.00 -18.27
C GLU A 424 15.13 24.46 -18.73
N LYS A 425 16.03 23.52 -19.06
CA LYS A 425 17.33 23.84 -19.66
C LYS A 425 17.18 24.53 -21.03
N LYS A 426 16.26 24.04 -21.88
CA LYS A 426 15.97 24.69 -23.20
C LYS A 426 15.44 26.09 -23.00
N LYS A 427 14.49 26.31 -22.09
CA LYS A 427 13.99 27.65 -21.74
C LYS A 427 15.10 28.59 -21.24
N ALA A 428 16.01 28.08 -20.43
CA ALA A 428 17.17 28.83 -19.95
C ALA A 428 18.09 29.26 -21.11
N MET A 429 18.33 28.36 -22.10
CA MET A 429 19.10 28.71 -23.31
C MET A 429 18.42 29.77 -24.17
N LEU A 430 17.10 29.75 -24.30
CA LEU A 430 16.37 30.81 -25.01
C LEU A 430 16.54 32.18 -24.33
N LYS A 431 16.49 32.23 -22.98
CA LYS A 431 16.78 33.47 -22.23
C LYS A 431 18.24 33.94 -22.45
N PHE A 432 19.17 32.99 -22.54
CA PHE A 432 20.56 33.30 -22.85
C PHE A 432 20.69 33.95 -24.25
N ASP A 433 20.04 33.35 -25.27
CA ASP A 433 20.03 33.90 -26.61
C ASP A 433 19.39 35.29 -26.66
N GLU A 434 18.31 35.52 -25.89
CA GLU A 434 17.68 36.85 -25.79
C GLU A 434 18.62 37.91 -25.19
N ALA A 435 19.37 37.53 -24.15
CA ALA A 435 20.32 38.42 -23.48
C ALA A 435 21.50 38.83 -24.35
N PHE A 436 21.84 38.05 -25.41
CA PHE A 436 22.91 38.31 -26.34
C PHE A 436 22.43 38.72 -27.75
N LYS A 437 21.11 38.95 -27.94
CA LYS A 437 20.62 39.62 -29.14
C LYS A 437 21.10 41.07 -29.14
N MET A 438 22.06 41.35 -30.01
CA MET A 438 22.47 42.74 -30.37
C MET A 438 21.44 43.41 -31.28
#